data_46e1671a44f0acd7e4a72b37f9ff1ea6
#
_entry.id   46e1671a44f0acd7e4a72b37f9ff1ea6
#
_cell.length_a   1.000
_cell.length_b   1.000
_cell.length_c   1.000
_cell.angle_alpha   90.00
_cell.angle_beta   90.00
_cell.angle_gamma   90.00
#
_symmetry.space_group_name_H-M   'P 1'
#
loop_
_entity.id
_entity.type
_entity.pdbx_description
1 polymer ?
#
loop_
_entity_poly.entity_id
_entity_poly.type
_entity_poly.pdbx_seq_one_letter_code
_entity_poly.pdbx_strand_id
1 'polypeptide(L)'
;KDWQIARKLEKIARDIEYTIINGVYQKATDAGTANKTRGLIALCSEDGNTKIDGKSAALTKALMQRLFKAMYDAGAIFSNTVLYVGSTQKQIITDLYSYAPTDRNVGGTNIKQIETDFGNIGIALDRFMPQTAVLAAELSVLAPVFQPVPEKGNFFYEELAKTGASEEGQIFGQFGLDHGPAFMHGVITGLKG
;
A
#
# COMPACT_ATOMS: atom_id res chain seq x y z
N LYS A 1 -17.97 2.47 26.44
CA LYS A 1 -18.10 3.38 25.31
C LYS A 1 -16.72 3.71 24.71
N ASP A 2 -15.81 4.29 25.47
CA ASP A 2 -14.49 4.73 24.97
C ASP A 2 -13.63 3.59 24.41
N TRP A 3 -13.66 2.43 25.05
CA TRP A 3 -12.99 1.23 24.53
C TRP A 3 -13.54 0.79 23.16
N GLN A 4 -14.86 0.86 22.95
CA GLN A 4 -15.47 0.52 21.67
C GLN A 4 -15.09 1.52 20.56
N ILE A 5 -15.04 2.82 20.90
CA ILE A 5 -14.61 3.88 19.99
C ILE A 5 -13.15 3.64 19.58
N ALA A 6 -12.25 3.37 20.53
CA ALA A 6 -10.84 3.07 20.24
C ALA A 6 -10.69 1.87 19.29
N ARG A 7 -11.41 0.77 19.52
CA ARG A 7 -11.39 -0.40 18.63
C ARG A 7 -11.95 -0.11 17.24
N LYS A 8 -12.94 0.75 17.13
CA LYS A 8 -13.45 1.17 15.82
C LYS A 8 -12.47 2.04 15.06
N LEU A 9 -11.76 2.93 15.75
CA LEU A 9 -10.71 3.75 15.13
C LEU A 9 -9.54 2.88 14.64
N GLU A 10 -9.12 1.88 15.41
CA GLU A 10 -8.12 0.90 14.96
C GLU A 10 -8.58 0.15 13.70
N LYS A 11 -9.86 -0.22 13.64
CA LYS A 11 -10.42 -0.86 12.44
C LYS A 11 -10.39 0.09 11.25
N ILE A 12 -10.81 1.34 11.44
CA ILE A 12 -10.78 2.37 10.38
C ILE A 12 -9.35 2.56 9.85
N ALA A 13 -8.34 2.61 10.73
CA ALA A 13 -6.95 2.73 10.31
C ALA A 13 -6.51 1.56 9.42
N ARG A 14 -6.89 0.33 9.75
CA ARG A 14 -6.62 -0.86 8.92
C ARG A 14 -7.38 -0.84 7.58
N ASP A 15 -8.63 -0.38 7.60
CA ASP A 15 -9.44 -0.26 6.39
C ASP A 15 -8.87 0.81 5.44
N ILE A 16 -8.28 1.88 5.98
CA ILE A 16 -7.55 2.91 5.22
C ILE A 16 -6.29 2.31 4.59
N GLU A 17 -5.46 1.60 5.37
CA GLU A 17 -4.24 0.94 4.89
C GLU A 17 -4.57 -0.05 3.76
N TYR A 18 -5.57 -0.90 3.96
CA TYR A 18 -6.06 -1.81 2.93
C TYR A 18 -6.48 -1.08 1.66
N THR A 19 -7.21 0.02 1.80
CA THR A 19 -7.73 0.80 0.68
C THR A 19 -6.62 1.51 -0.10
N ILE A 20 -5.59 2.03 0.58
CA ILE A 20 -4.42 2.64 -0.07
C ILE A 20 -3.71 1.63 -1.00
N ILE A 21 -3.65 0.37 -0.61
CA ILE A 21 -3.00 -0.68 -1.40
C ILE A 21 -3.95 -1.25 -2.46
N ASN A 22 -5.14 -1.72 -2.03
CA ASN A 22 -6.04 -2.56 -2.81
C ASN A 22 -7.32 -1.86 -3.29
N GLY A 23 -7.49 -0.57 -2.99
CA GLY A 23 -8.72 0.15 -3.32
C GLY A 23 -9.04 0.12 -4.82
N VAL A 24 -10.32 0.01 -5.11
CA VAL A 24 -10.86 0.10 -6.48
C VAL A 24 -11.64 1.39 -6.61
N TYR A 25 -11.27 2.21 -7.59
CA TYR A 25 -11.92 3.50 -7.82
C TYR A 25 -13.40 3.34 -8.16
N GLN A 26 -14.21 4.13 -7.51
CA GLN A 26 -15.63 4.27 -7.84
C GLN A 26 -16.06 5.72 -7.61
N LYS A 27 -16.69 6.30 -8.63
CA LYS A 27 -17.32 7.61 -8.53
C LYS A 27 -18.81 7.43 -8.27
N ALA A 28 -19.36 8.16 -7.31
CA ALA A 28 -20.79 8.21 -7.07
C ALA A 28 -21.51 8.80 -8.29
N THR A 29 -22.47 8.07 -8.82
CA THR A 29 -23.35 8.50 -9.92
C THR A 29 -24.75 8.85 -9.45
N ASP A 30 -25.12 8.35 -8.26
CA ASP A 30 -26.41 8.54 -7.62
C ASP A 30 -26.26 8.48 -6.09
N ALA A 31 -27.34 8.73 -5.37
CA ALA A 31 -27.35 8.73 -3.90
C ALA A 31 -27.12 7.32 -3.27
N GLY A 32 -27.28 6.25 -4.04
CA GLY A 32 -27.05 4.88 -3.60
C GLY A 32 -25.64 4.36 -3.82
N THR A 33 -24.84 5.09 -4.60
CA THR A 33 -23.48 4.70 -5.00
C THR A 33 -22.45 5.48 -4.20
N ALA A 34 -21.64 4.79 -3.40
CA ALA A 34 -20.58 5.43 -2.62
C ALA A 34 -19.34 5.74 -3.46
N ASN A 35 -18.66 6.85 -3.18
CA ASN A 35 -17.31 7.09 -3.67
C ASN A 35 -16.32 6.11 -3.02
N LYS A 36 -15.37 5.60 -3.80
CA LYS A 36 -14.27 4.75 -3.30
C LYS A 36 -12.93 5.26 -3.78
N THR A 37 -11.97 5.29 -2.89
CA THR A 37 -10.59 5.70 -3.17
C THR A 37 -9.87 4.64 -4.00
N ARG A 38 -9.15 5.06 -5.04
CA ARG A 38 -8.29 4.20 -5.84
C ARG A 38 -7.01 3.86 -5.07
N GLY A 39 -6.67 2.58 -5.00
CA GLY A 39 -5.42 2.10 -4.40
C GLY A 39 -4.25 2.12 -5.39
N LEU A 40 -3.04 1.96 -4.86
CA LEU A 40 -1.80 2.04 -5.64
C LEU A 40 -1.66 0.91 -6.68
N ILE A 41 -2.13 -0.30 -6.38
CA ILE A 41 -2.08 -1.42 -7.34
C ILE A 41 -2.95 -1.11 -8.57
N ALA A 42 -4.15 -0.58 -8.36
CA ALA A 42 -5.04 -0.16 -9.44
C ALA A 42 -4.45 1.02 -10.22
N LEU A 43 -3.88 2.01 -9.53
CA LEU A 43 -3.23 3.16 -10.13
C LEU A 43 -2.11 2.75 -11.10
N CYS A 44 -1.18 1.90 -10.66
CA CYS A 44 -0.09 1.40 -11.51
C CYS A 44 -0.58 0.60 -12.71
N SER A 45 -1.73 -0.08 -12.56
CA SER A 45 -2.31 -0.91 -13.61
C SER A 45 -3.03 -0.10 -14.68
N GLU A 46 -3.64 1.02 -14.31
CA GLU A 46 -4.51 1.82 -15.17
C GLU A 46 -3.76 3.01 -15.80
N ASP A 47 -3.03 3.78 -15.00
CA ASP A 47 -2.46 5.06 -15.43
C ASP A 47 -0.93 5.06 -15.50
N GLY A 48 -0.25 4.24 -14.70
CA GLY A 48 1.19 4.29 -14.52
C GLY A 48 2.00 3.65 -15.65
N ASN A 49 1.38 2.76 -16.42
CA ASN A 49 2.06 1.89 -17.40
C ASN A 49 3.30 1.16 -16.82
N THR A 50 3.34 1.01 -15.51
CA THR A 50 4.43 0.44 -14.72
C THR A 50 4.02 -0.89 -14.07
N LYS A 51 3.05 -1.56 -14.66
CA LYS A 51 2.63 -2.90 -14.27
C LYS A 51 3.44 -3.96 -15.00
N ILE A 52 4.04 -4.86 -14.25
CA ILE A 52 4.72 -6.04 -14.76
C ILE A 52 3.88 -7.28 -14.45
N ASP A 53 3.64 -8.11 -15.45
CA ASP A 53 2.99 -9.41 -15.27
C ASP A 53 4.02 -10.49 -14.92
N GLY A 54 3.85 -11.11 -13.75
CA GLY A 54 4.68 -12.19 -13.25
C GLY A 54 4.40 -13.56 -13.90
N LYS A 55 3.32 -13.69 -14.69
CA LYS A 55 2.94 -14.92 -15.43
C LYS A 55 2.89 -16.18 -14.57
N SER A 56 2.42 -16.05 -13.33
CA SER A 56 2.35 -17.14 -12.33
C SER A 56 3.73 -17.76 -12.01
N ALA A 57 4.81 -17.08 -12.32
CA ALA A 57 6.16 -17.49 -11.99
C ALA A 57 6.58 -17.00 -10.58
N ALA A 58 7.61 -17.63 -10.03
CA ALA A 58 8.24 -17.14 -8.81
C ALA A 58 8.91 -15.79 -9.06
N LEU A 59 8.98 -14.94 -8.03
CA LEU A 59 9.70 -13.68 -8.09
C LEU A 59 11.19 -13.94 -8.33
N THR A 60 11.78 -13.18 -9.24
CA THR A 60 13.21 -13.25 -9.58
C THR A 60 13.85 -11.86 -9.54
N LYS A 61 15.18 -11.82 -9.41
CA LYS A 61 15.93 -10.54 -9.54
C LYS A 61 15.64 -9.86 -10.88
N ALA A 62 15.53 -10.63 -11.96
CA ALA A 62 15.24 -10.10 -13.29
C ALA A 62 13.87 -9.42 -13.37
N LEU A 63 12.84 -9.96 -12.72
CA LEU A 63 11.52 -9.32 -12.65
C LEU A 63 11.57 -8.01 -11.88
N MET A 64 12.31 -7.96 -10.77
CA MET A 64 12.47 -6.73 -9.99
C MET A 64 13.25 -5.66 -10.75
N GLN A 65 14.36 -6.03 -11.40
CA GLN A 65 15.11 -5.12 -12.27
C GLN A 65 14.25 -4.59 -13.41
N ARG A 66 13.41 -5.44 -13.99
CA ARG A 66 12.46 -5.03 -15.03
C ARG A 66 11.44 -4.01 -14.52
N LEU A 67 10.96 -4.18 -13.29
CA LEU A 67 10.06 -3.21 -12.65
C LEU A 67 10.74 -1.85 -12.48
N PHE A 68 11.93 -1.83 -11.87
CA PHE A 68 12.68 -0.58 -11.63
C PHE A 68 13.07 0.11 -12.94
N LYS A 69 13.48 -0.67 -13.94
CA LYS A 69 13.75 -0.14 -15.26
C LYS A 69 12.51 0.48 -15.90
N ALA A 70 11.36 -0.17 -15.83
CA ALA A 70 10.12 0.37 -16.37
C ALA A 70 9.71 1.68 -15.69
N MET A 71 9.85 1.77 -14.37
CA MET A 71 9.60 3.00 -13.61
C MET A 71 10.58 4.11 -14.03
N TYR A 72 11.88 3.81 -14.11
CA TYR A 72 12.90 4.77 -14.52
C TYR A 72 12.67 5.29 -15.95
N ASP A 73 12.40 4.40 -16.89
CA ASP A 73 12.12 4.75 -18.29
C ASP A 73 10.85 5.61 -18.44
N ALA A 74 9.90 5.44 -17.52
CA ALA A 74 8.69 6.27 -17.43
C ALA A 74 8.93 7.64 -16.76
N GLY A 75 10.09 7.87 -16.17
CA GLY A 75 10.48 9.13 -15.54
C GLY A 75 10.43 9.13 -14.01
N ALA A 76 10.37 7.98 -13.36
CA ALA A 76 10.39 7.89 -11.91
C ALA A 76 11.72 8.36 -11.31
N ILE A 77 11.63 9.00 -10.15
CA ILE A 77 12.77 9.42 -9.33
C ILE A 77 12.77 8.58 -8.06
N PHE A 78 13.86 7.85 -7.84
CA PHE A 78 13.99 6.95 -6.68
C PHE A 78 14.63 7.70 -5.50
N SER A 79 13.88 8.52 -4.79
CA SER A 79 14.36 9.25 -3.61
C SER A 79 14.01 8.57 -2.29
N ASN A 80 12.81 8.05 -2.17
CA ASN A 80 12.35 7.30 -0.99
C ASN A 80 11.42 6.16 -1.42
N THR A 81 11.92 5.33 -2.32
CA THR A 81 11.16 4.20 -2.86
C THR A 81 11.19 3.03 -1.89
N VAL A 82 10.03 2.46 -1.62
CA VAL A 82 9.86 1.28 -0.76
C VAL A 82 9.09 0.21 -1.50
N LEU A 83 9.58 -1.04 -1.41
CA LEU A 83 8.86 -2.23 -1.84
C LEU A 83 7.94 -2.72 -0.73
N TYR A 84 6.65 -2.69 -0.98
CA TYR A 84 5.65 -3.32 -0.13
C TYR A 84 5.38 -4.74 -0.60
N VAL A 85 5.50 -5.69 0.32
CA VAL A 85 5.41 -7.12 0.02
C VAL A 85 4.65 -7.87 1.10
N GLY A 86 3.96 -8.95 0.70
CA GLY A 86 3.41 -9.93 1.63
C GLY A 86 4.49 -10.87 2.16
N SER A 87 4.11 -11.76 3.06
CA SER A 87 5.05 -12.67 3.74
C SER A 87 5.79 -13.60 2.77
N THR A 88 5.11 -14.17 1.79
CA THR A 88 5.72 -15.07 0.80
C THR A 88 6.79 -14.36 -0.01
N GLN A 89 6.45 -13.20 -0.59
CA GLN A 89 7.38 -12.45 -1.43
C GLN A 89 8.56 -11.89 -0.61
N LYS A 90 8.32 -11.53 0.66
CA LYS A 90 9.40 -11.09 1.55
C LYS A 90 10.45 -12.17 1.79
N GLN A 91 10.01 -13.42 2.00
CA GLN A 91 10.94 -14.55 2.16
C GLN A 91 11.74 -14.79 0.89
N ILE A 92 11.08 -14.77 -0.28
CA ILE A 92 11.74 -14.93 -1.57
C ILE A 92 12.78 -13.81 -1.80
N ILE A 93 12.46 -12.55 -1.50
CA ILE A 93 13.41 -11.44 -1.62
C ILE A 93 14.61 -11.64 -0.69
N THR A 94 14.38 -12.07 0.54
CA THR A 94 15.45 -12.38 1.48
C THR A 94 16.38 -13.45 0.91
N ASP A 95 15.85 -14.53 0.35
CA ASP A 95 16.65 -15.59 -0.26
C ASP A 95 17.42 -15.12 -1.50
N LEU A 96 16.80 -14.28 -2.34
CA LEU A 96 17.43 -13.73 -3.55
C LEU A 96 18.60 -12.80 -3.28
N TYR A 97 18.55 -12.04 -2.16
CA TYR A 97 19.53 -11.00 -1.82
C TYR A 97 20.36 -11.32 -0.57
N SER A 98 20.16 -12.48 0.05
CA SER A 98 20.99 -12.92 1.16
C SER A 98 22.37 -13.32 0.63
N TYR A 99 23.33 -12.40 0.69
CA TYR A 99 24.74 -12.79 0.67
C TYR A 99 25.09 -13.23 2.07
N ALA A 100 25.54 -14.46 2.26
CA ALA A 100 26.18 -14.88 3.49
C ALA A 100 27.53 -14.17 3.59
N PRO A 101 27.74 -13.16 4.44
CA PRO A 101 29.07 -12.68 4.73
C PRO A 101 29.78 -13.84 5.47
N THR A 102 30.92 -14.24 5.00
CA THR A 102 31.74 -15.35 5.51
C THR A 102 32.10 -15.25 6.99
N ASP A 103 31.85 -14.10 7.63
CA ASP A 103 32.25 -13.82 9.02
C ASP A 103 31.07 -13.55 10.00
N ARG A 104 29.83 -13.76 9.61
CA ARG A 104 28.67 -13.60 10.51
C ARG A 104 27.98 -14.94 10.75
N ASN A 105 28.29 -15.52 11.90
CA ASN A 105 27.55 -16.67 12.45
C ASN A 105 26.22 -16.18 13.08
N VAL A 106 25.35 -15.57 12.27
CA VAL A 106 24.02 -15.11 12.71
C VAL A 106 22.97 -15.95 12.01
N GLY A 107 22.20 -16.72 12.76
CA GLY A 107 21.07 -17.45 12.25
C GLY A 107 19.99 -16.49 11.72
N GLY A 108 19.79 -16.50 10.40
CA GLY A 108 18.76 -15.72 9.71
C GLY A 108 19.24 -14.33 9.25
N THR A 109 18.89 -13.99 8.02
CA THR A 109 19.15 -12.66 7.43
C THR A 109 17.83 -11.95 7.21
N ASN A 110 17.64 -10.77 7.81
CA ASN A 110 16.51 -9.90 7.52
C ASN A 110 16.97 -8.75 6.63
N ILE A 111 16.58 -8.77 5.36
CA ILE A 111 16.91 -7.71 4.42
C ILE A 111 15.82 -6.62 4.51
N LYS A 112 16.24 -5.42 4.92
CA LYS A 112 15.37 -4.23 5.01
C LYS A 112 15.53 -3.27 3.83
N GLN A 113 16.60 -3.41 3.08
CA GLN A 113 16.96 -2.54 1.95
C GLN A 113 17.75 -3.34 0.93
N ILE A 114 17.55 -3.03 -0.33
CA ILE A 114 18.34 -3.54 -1.45
C ILE A 114 19.00 -2.39 -2.19
N GLU A 115 20.23 -2.57 -2.60
CA GLU A 115 20.93 -1.67 -3.49
C GLU A 115 20.70 -2.09 -4.94
N THR A 116 20.32 -1.14 -5.77
CA THR A 116 20.03 -1.35 -7.20
C THR A 116 20.76 -0.32 -8.03
N ASP A 117 20.80 -0.53 -9.34
CA ASP A 117 21.39 0.43 -10.30
C ASP A 117 20.67 1.79 -10.28
N PHE A 118 19.47 1.85 -9.71
CA PHE A 118 18.63 3.04 -9.62
C PHE A 118 18.63 3.68 -8.23
N GLY A 119 19.34 3.11 -7.28
CA GLY A 119 19.45 3.59 -5.89
C GLY A 119 19.06 2.53 -4.86
N ASN A 120 19.03 2.98 -3.61
CA ASN A 120 18.65 2.15 -2.48
C ASN A 120 17.13 2.11 -2.33
N ILE A 121 16.56 0.91 -2.28
CA ILE A 121 15.13 0.67 -2.18
C ILE A 121 14.85 -0.05 -0.87
N GLY A 122 14.02 0.56 -0.02
CA GLY A 122 13.55 -0.03 1.22
C GLY A 122 12.61 -1.21 0.97
N ILE A 123 12.48 -2.11 1.94
CA ILE A 123 11.53 -3.22 1.90
C ILE A 123 10.67 -3.18 3.15
N ALA A 124 9.37 -3.11 2.99
CA ALA A 124 8.38 -3.14 4.04
C ALA A 124 7.46 -4.36 3.91
N LEU A 125 7.31 -5.08 5.01
CA LEU A 125 6.33 -6.16 5.10
C LEU A 125 4.97 -5.54 5.40
N ASP A 126 3.99 -5.83 4.57
CA ASP A 126 2.61 -5.38 4.73
C ASP A 126 1.65 -6.56 4.63
N ARG A 127 0.77 -6.69 5.63
CA ARG A 127 -0.19 -7.80 5.71
C ARG A 127 -1.34 -7.70 4.73
N PHE A 128 -1.59 -6.52 4.18
CA PHE A 128 -2.65 -6.28 3.19
C PHE A 128 -2.17 -6.41 1.75
N MET A 129 -0.84 -6.58 1.56
CA MET A 129 -0.30 -6.88 0.24
C MET A 129 -0.73 -8.29 -0.20
N PRO A 130 -1.26 -8.42 -1.44
CA PRO A 130 -1.50 -9.73 -2.02
C PRO A 130 -0.20 -10.55 -2.08
N GLN A 131 -0.28 -11.84 -1.72
CA GLN A 131 0.88 -12.73 -1.77
C GLN A 131 1.43 -12.95 -3.19
N THR A 132 0.65 -12.57 -4.19
CA THR A 132 0.99 -12.68 -5.62
C THR A 132 1.46 -11.37 -6.24
N ALA A 133 1.74 -10.36 -5.41
CA ALA A 133 2.13 -9.03 -5.90
C ALA A 133 3.29 -8.42 -5.10
N VAL A 134 4.02 -7.53 -5.76
CA VAL A 134 5.04 -6.66 -5.18
C VAL A 134 4.77 -5.25 -5.66
N LEU A 135 4.66 -4.30 -4.74
CA LEU A 135 4.38 -2.89 -5.03
C LEU A 135 5.60 -2.05 -4.69
N ALA A 136 6.13 -1.31 -5.66
CA ALA A 136 7.12 -0.27 -5.44
C ALA A 136 6.41 1.08 -5.36
N ALA A 137 6.53 1.75 -4.24
CA ALA A 137 5.90 3.05 -4.02
C ALA A 137 6.94 4.11 -3.63
N GLU A 138 6.89 5.25 -4.29
CA GLU A 138 7.71 6.40 -3.93
C GLU A 138 7.00 7.23 -2.86
N LEU A 139 7.50 7.18 -1.63
CA LEU A 139 6.84 7.79 -0.49
C LEU A 139 6.91 9.31 -0.49
N SER A 140 7.86 9.91 -1.19
CA SER A 140 8.03 11.38 -1.24
C SER A 140 6.85 12.10 -1.92
N VAL A 141 6.09 11.39 -2.74
CA VAL A 141 4.92 11.92 -3.47
C VAL A 141 3.58 11.40 -2.95
N LEU A 142 3.61 10.55 -1.91
CA LEU A 142 2.41 10.00 -1.30
C LEU A 142 1.99 10.81 -0.08
N ALA A 143 0.74 11.23 -0.03
CA ALA A 143 0.16 11.87 1.13
C ALA A 143 -1.30 11.44 1.33
N PRO A 144 -1.72 11.06 2.55
CA PRO A 144 -3.13 10.89 2.84
C PRO A 144 -3.81 12.26 2.84
N VAL A 145 -4.97 12.35 2.21
CA VAL A 145 -5.78 13.56 2.16
C VAL A 145 -7.07 13.32 2.94
N PHE A 146 -7.39 14.23 3.85
CA PHE A 146 -8.61 14.17 4.64
C PHE A 146 -9.48 15.37 4.32
N GLN A 147 -10.77 15.18 4.27
CA GLN A 147 -11.73 16.27 4.18
C GLN A 147 -12.26 16.58 5.59
N PRO A 148 -11.82 17.68 6.20
CA PRO A 148 -12.29 18.04 7.52
C PRO A 148 -13.75 18.53 7.48
N VAL A 149 -14.54 18.11 8.48
CA VAL A 149 -15.83 18.70 8.73
C VAL A 149 -15.64 19.92 9.64
N PRO A 150 -16.19 21.10 9.29
CA PRO A 150 -16.07 22.28 10.13
C PRO A 150 -16.44 22.00 11.58
N GLU A 151 -15.62 22.47 12.52
CA GLU A 151 -15.77 22.32 13.99
C GLU A 151 -15.65 20.86 14.52
N LYS A 152 -15.63 19.83 13.65
CA LYS A 152 -15.56 18.41 14.05
C LYS A 152 -14.25 17.71 13.71
N GLY A 153 -13.50 18.22 12.74
CA GLY A 153 -12.20 17.64 12.32
C GLY A 153 -12.31 16.55 11.27
N ASN A 154 -11.25 15.74 11.11
CA ASN A 154 -11.13 14.74 10.04
C ASN A 154 -11.93 13.46 10.32
N PHE A 155 -11.86 12.98 11.56
CA PHE A 155 -12.65 11.85 12.06
C PHE A 155 -13.25 12.23 13.40
N PHE A 156 -14.54 12.06 13.53
CA PHE A 156 -15.25 12.39 14.76
C PHE A 156 -16.28 11.32 15.12
N TYR A 157 -16.56 11.24 16.40
CA TYR A 157 -17.65 10.44 16.94
C TYR A 157 -18.89 11.30 17.13
N GLU A 158 -20.03 10.82 16.70
CA GLU A 158 -21.33 11.45 16.86
C GLU A 158 -22.31 10.48 17.50
N GLU A 159 -22.99 10.95 18.55
CA GLU A 159 -24.08 10.19 19.16
C GLU A 159 -25.32 10.30 18.30
N LEU A 160 -25.94 9.17 18.03
CA LEU A 160 -27.19 9.10 17.29
C LEU A 160 -28.38 9.20 18.26
N ALA A 161 -29.55 9.60 17.76
CA ALA A 161 -30.77 9.65 18.54
C ALA A 161 -31.09 8.26 19.10
N LYS A 162 -31.49 8.22 20.38
CA LYS A 162 -31.88 6.97 21.03
C LYS A 162 -33.18 6.42 20.42
N THR A 163 -33.11 5.17 19.95
CA THR A 163 -34.26 4.44 19.42
C THR A 163 -34.82 3.40 20.40
N GLY A 164 -34.27 3.34 21.64
CA GLY A 164 -34.63 2.38 22.65
C GLY A 164 -33.74 2.48 23.89
N ALA A 165 -33.49 1.36 24.55
CA ALA A 165 -32.65 1.29 25.76
C ALA A 165 -31.14 1.29 25.43
N SER A 166 -30.77 1.18 24.15
CA SER A 166 -29.35 1.22 23.68
C SER A 166 -28.91 2.63 23.34
N GLU A 167 -27.62 2.89 23.54
CA GLU A 167 -26.94 4.08 23.02
C GLU A 167 -26.22 3.72 21.74
N GLU A 168 -26.51 4.46 20.68
CA GLU A 168 -25.92 4.27 19.36
C GLU A 168 -25.06 5.49 18.99
N GLY A 169 -24.01 5.27 18.23
CA GLY A 169 -23.15 6.32 17.73
C GLY A 169 -22.41 5.89 16.48
N GLN A 170 -21.98 6.86 15.72
CA GLN A 170 -21.22 6.65 14.50
C GLN A 170 -19.89 7.38 14.54
N ILE A 171 -18.90 6.82 13.84
CA ILE A 171 -17.65 7.52 13.52
C ILE A 171 -17.72 7.87 12.04
N PHE A 172 -17.53 9.14 11.73
CA PHE A 172 -17.56 9.66 10.38
C PHE A 172 -16.21 10.28 10.02
N GLY A 173 -15.80 10.12 8.76
CA GLY A 173 -14.63 10.74 8.19
C GLY A 173 -14.54 10.43 6.70
N GLN A 174 -13.87 11.31 5.97
CA GLN A 174 -13.60 11.12 4.54
C GLN A 174 -12.11 11.22 4.30
N PHE A 175 -11.58 10.32 3.49
CA PHE A 175 -10.17 10.30 3.13
C PHE A 175 -9.97 9.98 1.66
N GLY A 176 -8.84 10.41 1.14
CA GLY A 176 -8.33 10.08 -0.18
C GLY A 176 -6.82 9.89 -0.12
N LEU A 177 -6.23 9.58 -1.26
CA LEU A 177 -4.80 9.46 -1.42
C LEU A 177 -4.32 10.42 -2.50
N ASP A 178 -3.45 11.35 -2.15
CA ASP A 178 -2.62 12.06 -3.11
C ASP A 178 -1.43 11.15 -3.43
N HIS A 179 -1.40 10.66 -4.65
CA HIS A 179 -0.40 9.69 -5.10
C HIS A 179 0.67 10.29 -6.01
N GLY A 180 0.58 11.60 -6.31
CA GLY A 180 1.47 12.21 -7.29
C GLY A 180 1.36 11.59 -8.68
N PRO A 181 2.40 11.70 -9.52
CA PRO A 181 2.40 11.07 -10.84
C PRO A 181 2.40 9.54 -10.74
N ALA A 182 1.52 8.87 -11.49
CA ALA A 182 1.35 7.42 -11.43
C ALA A 182 2.61 6.63 -11.79
N PHE A 183 3.46 7.15 -12.68
CA PHE A 183 4.72 6.51 -13.10
C PHE A 183 5.79 6.47 -11.99
N MET A 184 5.62 7.23 -10.90
CA MET A 184 6.50 7.17 -9.73
C MET A 184 6.33 5.87 -8.93
N HIS A 185 5.27 5.14 -9.20
CA HIS A 185 4.98 3.85 -8.56
C HIS A 185 5.00 2.74 -9.60
N GLY A 186 5.16 1.50 -9.14
CA GLY A 186 5.13 0.34 -10.02
C GLY A 186 4.71 -0.92 -9.29
N VAL A 187 4.18 -1.89 -10.02
CA VAL A 187 3.68 -3.14 -9.44
C VAL A 187 4.05 -4.34 -10.30
N ILE A 188 4.41 -5.43 -9.66
CA ILE A 188 4.43 -6.77 -10.25
C ILE A 188 3.22 -7.50 -9.72
N THR A 189 2.38 -8.02 -10.60
CA THR A 189 1.20 -8.82 -10.24
C THR A 189 1.29 -10.20 -10.86
N GLY A 190 0.43 -11.13 -10.44
CA GLY A 190 0.39 -12.48 -11.01
C GLY A 190 1.65 -13.30 -10.70
N LEU A 191 2.27 -13.09 -9.55
CA LEU A 191 3.35 -13.93 -9.06
C LEU A 191 2.78 -15.21 -8.44
N LYS A 192 3.64 -16.23 -8.32
CA LYS A 192 3.33 -17.41 -7.50
C LYS A 192 3.29 -16.99 -6.04
N GLY A 193 2.17 -17.24 -5.38
CA GLY A 193 1.96 -17.02 -3.94
C GLY A 193 2.42 -18.20 -3.08
#